data_1d5e73375d2ab117be05c8eb85146e0f
#
_entry.id   1d5e73375d2ab117be05c8eb85146e0f
#
_cell.length_a   1.000
_cell.length_b   1.000
_cell.length_c   1.000
_cell.angle_alpha   90.00
_cell.angle_beta   90.00
_cell.angle_gamma   90.00
#
_symmetry.space_group_name_H-M   'P 1'
#
loop_
_entity.id
_entity.type
_entity.pdbx_description
1 polymer ?
#
loop_
_entity_poly.entity_id
_entity_poly.type
_entity_poly.pdbx_seq_one_letter_code
_entity_poly.pdbx_strand_id
1 'polypeptide(L)'
;IENSIAGSILPNYALLDQYELVISGEHYLSIDHNLMALPGQKIEDIKEVYSHPMALLQCKKFFHSYPQIKLVESNDTAEEALKICKNKITARGAIAGKTAAEIYGLEILSPSIQTIKNNVTRFVIVQKDKVEQSNNISKAAWKFVLDHKRGSLASALNVVSDCNLNLTKIQSLPVIETPGKYAFFVDVTFDAPEDYFKAKSLLEIMATAFKVLGEYPSGK
;
A
#
# COMPACT_ATOMS: atom_id res chain seq x y z
N ILE A 1 3.04 -3.61 1.62
CA ILE A 1 2.62 -2.60 0.64
C ILE A 1 1.13 -2.33 0.82
N GLU A 2 0.77 -1.06 0.87
CA GLU A 2 -0.60 -0.57 1.00
C GLU A 2 -0.79 0.68 0.14
N ASN A 3 -1.72 0.61 -0.80
CA ASN A 3 -2.04 1.76 -1.63
C ASN A 3 -3.36 2.40 -1.16
N SER A 4 -3.43 3.74 -1.16
CA SER A 4 -4.58 4.50 -0.68
C SER A 4 -5.87 4.27 -1.47
N ILE A 5 -5.78 3.72 -2.69
CA ILE A 5 -6.91 3.43 -3.58
C ILE A 5 -7.16 1.94 -3.70
N ALA A 6 -6.09 1.14 -3.91
CA ALA A 6 -6.17 -0.29 -4.15
C ALA A 6 -6.19 -1.13 -2.85
N GLY A 7 -5.87 -0.51 -1.70
CA GLY A 7 -5.79 -1.21 -0.42
C GLY A 7 -4.50 -1.98 -0.20
N SER A 8 -4.54 -2.91 0.74
CA SER A 8 -3.40 -3.72 1.18
C SER A 8 -3.29 -5.04 0.41
N ILE A 9 -2.06 -5.51 0.23
CA ILE A 9 -1.78 -6.85 -0.29
C ILE A 9 -1.91 -7.84 0.87
N LEU A 10 -3.08 -8.49 0.98
CA LEU A 10 -3.44 -9.32 2.12
C LEU A 10 -2.46 -10.47 2.41
N PRO A 11 -1.91 -11.21 1.41
CA PRO A 11 -0.94 -12.27 1.67
C PRO A 11 0.31 -11.82 2.44
N ASN A 12 0.68 -10.53 2.34
CA ASN A 12 1.86 -10.01 3.03
C ASN A 12 1.74 -10.07 4.56
N TYR A 13 0.52 -10.02 5.12
CA TYR A 13 0.33 -10.16 6.58
C TYR A 13 0.66 -11.55 7.07
N ALA A 14 0.24 -12.58 6.32
CA ALA A 14 0.60 -13.96 6.64
C ALA A 14 2.11 -14.17 6.58
N LEU A 15 2.78 -13.59 5.59
CA LEU A 15 4.24 -13.65 5.45
C LEU A 15 4.97 -12.96 6.60
N LEU A 16 4.51 -11.78 7.04
CA LEU A 16 5.08 -11.09 8.21
C LEU A 16 5.05 -11.98 9.45
N ASP A 17 3.96 -12.70 9.65
CA ASP A 17 3.79 -13.58 10.80
C ASP A 17 4.55 -14.89 10.67
N GLN A 18 4.48 -15.53 9.51
CA GLN A 18 5.16 -16.81 9.22
C GLN A 18 6.68 -16.70 9.31
N TYR A 19 7.25 -15.60 8.83
CA TYR A 19 8.70 -15.38 8.84
C TYR A 19 9.18 -14.57 10.05
N GLU A 20 8.30 -14.31 11.01
CA GLU A 20 8.60 -13.54 12.24
C GLU A 20 9.28 -12.19 11.96
N LEU A 21 8.86 -11.55 10.86
CA LEU A 21 9.41 -10.26 10.45
C LEU A 21 8.92 -9.14 11.35
N VAL A 22 9.80 -8.19 11.65
CA VAL A 22 9.49 -6.98 12.42
C VAL A 22 9.43 -5.79 11.50
N ILE A 23 8.39 -4.95 11.67
CA ILE A 23 8.27 -3.67 10.97
C ILE A 23 9.12 -2.65 11.72
N SER A 24 10.15 -2.11 11.08
CA SER A 24 11.08 -1.12 11.64
C SER A 24 10.83 0.31 11.18
N GLY A 25 9.94 0.49 10.21
CA GLY A 25 9.62 1.81 9.66
C GLY A 25 8.67 1.75 8.49
N GLU A 26 8.41 2.91 7.92
CA GLU A 26 7.55 3.05 6.74
C GLU A 26 8.03 4.17 5.83
N HIS A 27 7.69 4.06 4.57
CA HIS A 27 7.92 5.09 3.57
C HIS A 27 6.67 5.29 2.72
N TYR A 28 6.35 6.54 2.41
CA TYR A 28 5.22 6.91 1.57
C TYR A 28 5.69 7.41 0.23
N LEU A 29 5.16 6.84 -0.85
CA LEU A 29 5.47 7.23 -2.21
C LEU A 29 4.19 7.71 -2.90
N SER A 30 4.21 8.94 -3.40
CA SER A 30 3.15 9.44 -4.27
C SER A 30 3.21 8.74 -5.62
N ILE A 31 2.07 8.21 -6.04
CA ILE A 31 1.94 7.49 -7.31
C ILE A 31 1.38 8.45 -8.34
N ASP A 32 2.16 8.69 -9.38
CA ASP A 32 1.80 9.55 -10.49
C ASP A 32 1.90 8.77 -11.81
N HIS A 33 0.79 8.71 -12.51
CA HIS A 33 0.67 7.96 -13.76
C HIS A 33 0.81 8.90 -14.96
N ASN A 34 1.82 8.65 -15.78
CA ASN A 34 2.09 9.43 -16.96
C ASN A 34 1.93 8.57 -18.21
N LEU A 35 1.31 9.10 -19.25
CA LEU A 35 1.31 8.48 -20.57
C LEU A 35 2.63 8.80 -21.25
N MET A 36 3.37 7.78 -21.67
CA MET A 36 4.67 7.91 -22.31
C MET A 36 4.79 7.03 -23.55
N ALA A 37 5.64 7.46 -24.49
CA ALA A 37 5.93 6.73 -25.73
C ALA A 37 7.36 7.03 -26.19
N LEU A 38 7.78 6.46 -27.33
CA LEU A 38 9.05 6.84 -27.98
C LEU A 38 9.04 8.33 -28.32
N PRO A 39 10.19 9.02 -28.22
CA PRO A 39 10.29 10.43 -28.56
C PRO A 39 9.84 10.73 -29.99
N GLY A 40 9.22 11.91 -30.17
CA GLY A 40 8.74 12.40 -31.45
C GLY A 40 7.36 11.89 -31.86
N GLN A 41 6.69 11.08 -31.04
CA GLN A 41 5.30 10.70 -31.24
C GLN A 41 4.35 11.68 -30.51
N LYS A 42 3.17 11.86 -31.06
CA LYS A 42 2.07 12.59 -30.43
C LYS A 42 1.01 11.61 -29.93
N ILE A 43 0.12 12.07 -29.07
CA ILE A 43 -0.93 11.21 -28.51
C ILE A 43 -1.88 10.67 -29.60
N GLU A 44 -2.04 11.42 -30.69
CA GLU A 44 -2.86 11.06 -31.84
C GLU A 44 -2.26 9.87 -32.63
N ASP A 45 -0.95 9.67 -32.54
CA ASP A 45 -0.23 8.56 -33.19
C ASP A 45 -0.40 7.25 -32.43
N ILE A 46 -0.82 7.30 -31.16
CA ILE A 46 -0.93 6.15 -30.28
C ILE A 46 -2.22 5.37 -30.57
N LYS A 47 -2.06 4.06 -30.79
CA LYS A 47 -3.17 3.13 -31.04
C LYS A 47 -3.47 2.25 -29.83
N GLU A 48 -2.44 1.88 -29.08
CA GLU A 48 -2.55 1.00 -27.93
C GLU A 48 -1.74 1.55 -26.76
N VAL A 49 -2.31 1.43 -25.53
CA VAL A 49 -1.63 1.80 -24.28
C VAL A 49 -1.64 0.60 -23.34
N TYR A 50 -0.47 0.24 -22.89
CA TYR A 50 -0.24 -0.90 -22.03
C TYR A 50 0.10 -0.46 -20.61
N SER A 51 -0.45 -1.14 -19.61
CA SER A 51 -0.05 -1.00 -18.21
C SER A 51 -0.70 -2.07 -17.34
N HIS A 52 -0.34 -2.06 -16.04
CA HIS A 52 -1.01 -2.87 -15.03
C HIS A 52 -2.50 -2.51 -14.94
N PRO A 53 -3.43 -3.47 -14.75
CA PRO A 53 -4.88 -3.24 -14.72
C PRO A 53 -5.30 -2.10 -13.79
N MET A 54 -4.70 -2.00 -12.60
CA MET A 54 -5.01 -0.92 -11.65
C MET A 54 -4.61 0.47 -12.16
N ALA A 55 -3.51 0.60 -12.90
CA ALA A 55 -3.10 1.86 -13.49
C ALA A 55 -4.04 2.27 -14.63
N LEU A 56 -4.42 1.31 -15.48
CA LEU A 56 -5.42 1.53 -16.53
C LEU A 56 -6.76 1.98 -15.95
N LEU A 57 -7.24 1.31 -14.90
CA LEU A 57 -8.50 1.66 -14.23
C LEU A 57 -8.46 3.10 -13.67
N GLN A 58 -7.37 3.49 -13.02
CA GLN A 58 -7.20 4.82 -12.45
C GLN A 58 -7.11 5.92 -13.53
N CYS A 59 -6.67 5.59 -14.73
CA CYS A 59 -6.52 6.51 -15.86
C CYS A 59 -7.68 6.47 -16.87
N LYS A 60 -8.67 5.60 -16.67
CA LYS A 60 -9.76 5.36 -17.64
C LYS A 60 -10.49 6.64 -18.06
N LYS A 61 -10.73 7.57 -17.13
CA LYS A 61 -11.42 8.84 -17.43
C LYS A 61 -10.64 9.70 -18.45
N PHE A 62 -9.32 9.71 -18.39
CA PHE A 62 -8.49 10.44 -19.36
C PHE A 62 -8.72 9.94 -20.78
N PHE A 63 -8.78 8.60 -20.96
CA PHE A 63 -8.96 7.98 -22.28
C PHE A 63 -10.38 8.08 -22.84
N HIS A 64 -11.35 8.61 -22.11
CA HIS A 64 -12.65 8.96 -22.72
C HIS A 64 -12.51 10.03 -23.81
N SER A 65 -11.49 10.89 -23.75
CA SER A 65 -11.18 11.87 -24.77
C SER A 65 -10.39 11.29 -25.96
N TYR A 66 -9.95 10.02 -25.87
CA TYR A 66 -9.15 9.33 -26.88
C TYR A 66 -9.73 7.94 -27.18
N PRO A 67 -10.98 7.85 -27.69
CA PRO A 67 -11.68 6.56 -27.86
C PRO A 67 -11.01 5.63 -28.89
N GLN A 68 -10.14 6.17 -29.73
CA GLN A 68 -9.35 5.41 -30.72
C GLN A 68 -8.21 4.61 -30.06
N ILE A 69 -7.82 4.92 -28.83
CA ILE A 69 -6.73 4.25 -28.13
C ILE A 69 -7.28 3.03 -27.39
N LYS A 70 -6.76 1.86 -27.73
CA LYS A 70 -7.08 0.61 -27.04
C LYS A 70 -6.23 0.46 -25.78
N LEU A 71 -6.87 0.26 -24.63
CA LEU A 71 -6.20 -0.06 -23.37
C LEU A 71 -5.97 -1.57 -23.27
N VAL A 72 -4.73 -1.97 -22.98
CA VAL A 72 -4.31 -3.37 -22.94
C VAL A 72 -3.67 -3.67 -21.58
N GLU A 73 -4.17 -4.66 -20.89
CA GLU A 73 -3.64 -5.08 -19.60
C GLU A 73 -2.29 -5.79 -19.74
N SER A 74 -1.41 -5.53 -18.80
CA SER A 74 -0.09 -6.12 -18.68
C SER A 74 0.26 -6.33 -17.21
N ASN A 75 1.29 -7.11 -16.94
CA ASN A 75 1.68 -7.48 -15.58
C ASN A 75 2.35 -6.35 -14.79
N ASP A 76 2.96 -5.37 -15.47
CA ASP A 76 3.72 -4.29 -14.82
C ASP A 76 3.62 -2.98 -15.61
N THR A 77 3.87 -1.87 -14.92
CA THR A 77 3.85 -0.52 -15.50
C THR A 77 5.19 -0.18 -16.18
N ALA A 78 6.30 -0.31 -15.46
CA ALA A 78 7.62 0.07 -15.91
C ALA A 78 8.18 -0.91 -16.96
N GLU A 79 7.83 -2.20 -16.87
CA GLU A 79 8.22 -3.21 -17.83
C GLU A 79 7.69 -2.89 -19.25
N GLU A 80 6.48 -2.35 -19.37
CA GLU A 80 5.93 -1.93 -20.66
C GLU A 80 6.70 -0.74 -21.23
N ALA A 81 7.11 0.21 -20.41
CA ALA A 81 8.00 1.30 -20.83
C ALA A 81 9.35 0.77 -21.34
N LEU A 82 9.93 -0.21 -20.64
CA LEU A 82 11.16 -0.90 -21.08
C LEU A 82 10.96 -1.60 -22.44
N LYS A 83 9.85 -2.32 -22.63
CA LYS A 83 9.55 -3.03 -23.89
C LYS A 83 9.46 -2.05 -25.08
N ILE A 84 8.80 -0.90 -24.89
CA ILE A 84 8.70 0.14 -25.91
C ILE A 84 10.09 0.65 -26.30
N CYS A 85 10.92 1.00 -25.32
CA CYS A 85 12.28 1.48 -25.55
C CYS A 85 13.15 0.43 -26.24
N LYS A 86 13.23 -0.78 -25.68
CA LYS A 86 14.11 -1.86 -26.14
C LYS A 86 13.79 -2.30 -27.57
N ASN A 87 12.51 -2.41 -27.90
CA ASN A 87 12.05 -2.93 -29.18
C ASN A 87 11.68 -1.82 -30.18
N LYS A 88 11.88 -0.54 -29.82
CA LYS A 88 11.55 0.64 -30.66
C LYS A 88 10.10 0.60 -31.19
N ILE A 89 9.15 0.26 -30.33
CA ILE A 89 7.75 0.06 -30.73
C ILE A 89 7.08 1.42 -30.91
N THR A 90 6.67 1.71 -32.14
CA THR A 90 5.89 2.91 -32.49
C THR A 90 4.39 2.67 -32.33
N ALA A 91 3.61 3.75 -32.27
CA ALA A 91 2.15 3.76 -32.07
C ALA A 91 1.67 3.04 -30.79
N ARG A 92 2.59 2.80 -29.84
CA ARG A 92 2.30 2.22 -28.53
C ARG A 92 2.73 3.18 -27.42
N GLY A 93 1.86 3.36 -26.44
CA GLY A 93 2.15 4.06 -25.19
C GLY A 93 2.20 3.11 -24.00
N ALA A 94 2.84 3.55 -22.93
CA ALA A 94 2.77 2.95 -21.62
C ALA A 94 2.26 3.97 -20.57
N ILE A 95 1.59 3.47 -19.52
CA ILE A 95 1.33 4.26 -18.34
C ILE A 95 2.29 3.81 -17.25
N ALA A 96 3.16 4.72 -16.80
CA ALA A 96 4.13 4.45 -15.75
C ALA A 96 4.51 5.71 -14.96
N GLY A 97 5.32 5.56 -13.93
CA GLY A 97 5.90 6.67 -13.17
C GLY A 97 6.91 7.45 -14.02
N LYS A 98 7.12 8.73 -13.70
CA LYS A 98 8.08 9.62 -14.39
C LYS A 98 9.48 9.03 -14.49
N THR A 99 9.94 8.36 -13.43
CA THR A 99 11.26 7.70 -13.39
C THR A 99 11.45 6.68 -14.51
N ALA A 100 10.38 5.96 -14.91
CA ALA A 100 10.48 5.03 -16.03
C ALA A 100 10.75 5.74 -17.36
N ALA A 101 10.13 6.91 -17.58
CA ALA A 101 10.41 7.72 -18.77
C ALA A 101 11.87 8.20 -18.79
N GLU A 102 12.39 8.67 -17.66
CA GLU A 102 13.77 9.14 -17.48
C GLU A 102 14.78 8.01 -17.73
N ILE A 103 14.57 6.83 -17.14
CA ILE A 103 15.48 5.68 -17.28
C ILE A 103 15.50 5.14 -18.71
N TYR A 104 14.34 5.07 -19.35
CA TYR A 104 14.21 4.42 -20.68
C TYR A 104 14.23 5.42 -21.85
N GLY A 105 14.42 6.71 -21.57
CA GLY A 105 14.47 7.74 -22.60
C GLY A 105 13.17 7.86 -23.40
N LEU A 106 12.04 7.70 -22.74
CA LEU A 106 10.71 7.90 -23.31
C LEU A 106 10.23 9.34 -23.11
N GLU A 107 9.41 9.81 -24.02
CA GLU A 107 8.76 11.12 -23.93
C GLU A 107 7.42 10.99 -23.19
N ILE A 108 7.18 11.88 -22.20
CA ILE A 108 5.89 11.98 -21.53
C ILE A 108 4.94 12.78 -22.41
N LEU A 109 3.97 12.10 -23.01
CA LEU A 109 2.95 12.72 -23.85
C LEU A 109 1.87 13.45 -23.05
N SER A 110 1.55 12.93 -21.86
CA SER A 110 0.64 13.59 -20.92
C SER A 110 1.00 13.20 -19.48
N PRO A 111 1.29 14.17 -18.61
CA PRO A 111 1.62 13.90 -17.22
C PRO A 111 0.36 13.72 -16.37
N SER A 112 0.50 12.98 -15.26
CA SER A 112 -0.50 12.89 -14.18
C SER A 112 -1.91 12.58 -14.66
N ILE A 113 -2.09 11.55 -15.49
CA ILE A 113 -3.36 11.25 -16.16
C ILE A 113 -4.38 10.50 -15.28
N GLN A 114 -3.99 10.08 -14.06
CA GLN A 114 -4.90 9.43 -13.12
C GLN A 114 -6.03 10.38 -12.66
N THR A 115 -7.22 9.82 -12.44
CA THR A 115 -8.40 10.57 -12.02
C THR A 115 -8.24 11.10 -10.59
N ILE A 116 -7.77 10.25 -9.67
CA ILE A 116 -7.53 10.62 -8.27
C ILE A 116 -6.07 11.01 -8.12
N LYS A 117 -5.82 12.30 -7.83
CA LYS A 117 -4.46 12.83 -7.73
C LYS A 117 -3.75 12.48 -6.42
N ASN A 118 -4.50 12.34 -5.34
CA ASN A 118 -3.97 11.93 -4.03
C ASN A 118 -3.88 10.40 -3.96
N ASN A 119 -2.96 9.83 -4.73
CA ASN A 119 -2.67 8.41 -4.77
C ASN A 119 -1.31 8.16 -4.11
N VAL A 120 -1.33 7.50 -2.97
CA VAL A 120 -0.11 7.26 -2.18
C VAL A 120 0.01 5.77 -1.88
N THR A 121 1.20 5.24 -2.07
CA THR A 121 1.54 3.88 -1.63
C THR A 121 2.44 3.94 -0.41
N ARG A 122 2.04 3.26 0.64
CA ARG A 122 2.82 3.05 1.84
C ARG A 122 3.60 1.74 1.72
N PHE A 123 4.88 1.80 1.93
CA PHE A 123 5.78 0.66 2.03
C PHE A 123 6.23 0.53 3.49
N VAL A 124 6.04 -0.63 4.09
CA VAL A 124 6.64 -0.94 5.39
C VAL A 124 8.05 -1.49 5.18
N ILE A 125 8.98 -1.05 6.02
CA ILE A 125 10.35 -1.56 6.07
C ILE A 125 10.34 -2.72 7.06
N VAL A 126 10.75 -3.89 6.61
CA VAL A 126 10.75 -5.10 7.43
C VAL A 126 12.15 -5.67 7.57
N GLN A 127 12.41 -6.29 8.73
CA GLN A 127 13.68 -6.94 9.02
C GLN A 127 13.45 -8.18 9.88
N LYS A 128 14.45 -9.05 9.94
CA LYS A 128 14.37 -10.34 10.64
C LYS A 128 14.66 -10.20 12.13
N ASP A 129 15.60 -9.34 12.48
CA ASP A 129 16.00 -9.14 13.86
C ASP A 129 15.25 -7.95 14.50
N LYS A 130 15.00 -8.04 15.81
CA LYS A 130 14.47 -6.90 16.55
C LYS A 130 15.48 -5.76 16.51
N VAL A 131 15.04 -4.60 16.06
CA VAL A 131 15.81 -3.37 16.17
C VAL A 131 15.84 -2.93 17.63
N GLU A 132 16.94 -2.35 18.08
CA GLU A 132 16.93 -1.54 19.29
C GLU A 132 15.83 -0.48 19.16
N GLN A 133 14.94 -0.43 20.15
CA GLN A 133 13.81 0.48 20.12
C GLN A 133 14.31 1.91 19.92
N SER A 134 13.84 2.56 18.89
CA SER A 134 14.03 4.00 18.74
C SER A 134 13.37 4.69 19.94
N ASN A 135 14.07 5.64 20.57
CA ASN A 135 13.51 6.45 21.66
C ASN A 135 12.33 7.35 21.21
N ASN A 136 12.03 7.38 19.92
CA ASN A 136 11.01 8.25 19.33
C ASN A 136 9.97 7.43 18.54
N ILE A 137 9.29 6.52 19.22
CA ILE A 137 8.15 5.79 18.63
C ILE A 137 6.90 6.66 18.63
N SER A 138 6.20 6.71 17.50
CA SER A 138 4.92 7.43 17.36
C SER A 138 3.87 6.60 16.61
N LYS A 139 4.24 5.38 16.20
CA LYS A 139 3.38 4.44 15.49
C LYS A 139 3.71 3.01 15.88
N ALA A 140 2.67 2.18 15.95
CA ALA A 140 2.82 0.76 16.17
C ALA A 140 1.89 -0.05 15.25
N ALA A 141 2.35 -1.23 14.88
CA ALA A 141 1.57 -2.24 14.16
C ALA A 141 1.36 -3.46 15.06
N TRP A 142 0.12 -3.87 15.24
CA TRP A 142 -0.27 -4.98 16.11
C TRP A 142 -1.00 -6.07 15.33
N LYS A 143 -0.86 -7.31 15.79
CA LYS A 143 -1.74 -8.42 15.47
C LYS A 143 -2.39 -8.91 16.75
N PHE A 144 -3.72 -9.06 16.77
CA PHE A 144 -4.40 -9.70 17.88
C PHE A 144 -5.57 -10.56 17.41
N VAL A 145 -5.89 -11.57 18.20
CA VAL A 145 -7.05 -12.45 18.02
C VAL A 145 -7.98 -12.24 19.21
N LEU A 146 -9.26 -12.07 18.94
CA LEU A 146 -10.28 -11.90 19.99
C LEU A 146 -11.19 -13.13 20.05
N ASP A 147 -11.81 -13.31 21.22
CA ASP A 147 -12.90 -14.28 21.34
C ASP A 147 -14.05 -13.92 20.39
N HIS A 148 -14.64 -14.92 19.77
CA HIS A 148 -15.79 -14.75 18.88
C HIS A 148 -17.06 -14.50 19.69
N LYS A 149 -17.13 -13.33 20.35
CA LYS A 149 -18.27 -12.86 21.16
C LYS A 149 -18.79 -11.53 20.62
N ARG A 150 -20.08 -11.30 20.84
CA ARG A 150 -20.70 -10.03 20.47
C ARG A 150 -20.01 -8.86 21.19
N GLY A 151 -19.55 -7.87 20.45
CA GLY A 151 -18.91 -6.67 20.98
C GLY A 151 -17.40 -6.77 21.23
N SER A 152 -16.75 -7.94 21.11
CA SER A 152 -15.31 -8.08 21.39
C SER A 152 -14.44 -7.08 20.62
N LEU A 153 -14.66 -6.92 19.32
CA LEU A 153 -13.92 -5.96 18.52
C LEU A 153 -14.22 -4.51 18.93
N ALA A 154 -15.49 -4.20 19.19
CA ALA A 154 -15.87 -2.85 19.63
C ALA A 154 -15.18 -2.49 20.95
N SER A 155 -15.12 -3.41 21.93
CA SER A 155 -14.41 -3.21 23.19
C SER A 155 -12.90 -2.98 22.98
N ALA A 156 -12.26 -3.72 22.08
CA ALA A 156 -10.85 -3.52 21.74
C ALA A 156 -10.59 -2.16 21.08
N LEU A 157 -11.49 -1.72 20.18
CA LEU A 157 -11.38 -0.40 19.55
C LEU A 157 -11.67 0.74 20.53
N ASN A 158 -12.55 0.56 21.51
CA ASN A 158 -12.76 1.52 22.58
C ASN A 158 -11.48 1.71 23.41
N VAL A 159 -10.74 0.64 23.72
CA VAL A 159 -9.45 0.77 24.44
C VAL A 159 -8.48 1.62 23.64
N VAL A 160 -8.40 1.44 22.32
CA VAL A 160 -7.54 2.27 21.46
C VAL A 160 -7.94 3.75 21.59
N SER A 161 -9.24 4.06 21.49
CA SER A 161 -9.77 5.42 21.58
C SER A 161 -9.59 6.02 22.97
N ASP A 162 -9.94 5.28 24.03
CA ASP A 162 -9.91 5.75 25.42
C ASP A 162 -8.49 5.97 25.96
N CYS A 163 -7.50 5.38 25.29
CA CYS A 163 -6.07 5.62 25.51
C CYS A 163 -5.49 6.66 24.55
N ASN A 164 -6.27 7.51 23.90
CA ASN A 164 -5.84 8.56 22.98
C ASN A 164 -5.01 8.08 21.77
N LEU A 165 -5.15 6.82 21.36
CA LEU A 165 -4.51 6.34 20.15
C LEU A 165 -5.41 6.56 18.94
N ASN A 166 -4.83 6.96 17.82
CA ASN A 166 -5.54 7.05 16.56
C ASN A 166 -5.36 5.78 15.74
N LEU A 167 -6.48 5.11 15.43
CA LEU A 167 -6.49 3.95 14.54
C LEU A 167 -6.30 4.40 13.10
N THR A 168 -5.17 4.06 12.49
CA THR A 168 -4.86 4.43 11.10
C THR A 168 -5.14 3.31 10.11
N LYS A 169 -5.30 2.07 10.60
CA LYS A 169 -5.56 0.90 9.77
C LYS A 169 -6.16 -0.23 10.61
N ILE A 170 -7.09 -0.95 10.01
CA ILE A 170 -7.58 -2.23 10.52
C ILE A 170 -7.84 -3.19 9.36
N GLN A 171 -7.33 -4.40 9.47
CA GLN A 171 -7.55 -5.49 8.52
C GLN A 171 -7.80 -6.78 9.29
N SER A 172 -8.85 -7.51 8.94
CA SER A 172 -9.13 -8.83 9.52
C SER A 172 -8.76 -9.94 8.53
N LEU A 173 -8.16 -11.02 9.04
CA LEU A 173 -7.93 -12.25 8.30
C LEU A 173 -8.45 -13.43 9.13
N PRO A 174 -9.05 -14.45 8.48
CA PRO A 174 -9.46 -15.66 9.20
C PRO A 174 -8.23 -16.40 9.74
N VAL A 175 -8.37 -16.97 10.93
CA VAL A 175 -7.36 -17.87 11.51
C VAL A 175 -7.64 -19.27 10.99
N ILE A 176 -6.77 -19.78 10.11
CA ILE A 176 -7.00 -21.04 9.40
C ILE A 176 -7.10 -22.23 10.37
N GLU A 177 -6.26 -22.24 11.41
CA GLU A 177 -6.18 -23.30 12.41
C GLU A 177 -7.39 -23.30 13.36
N THR A 178 -8.17 -22.23 13.40
CA THR A 178 -9.34 -22.10 14.29
C THR A 178 -10.50 -21.47 13.54
N PRO A 179 -11.31 -22.25 12.83
CA PRO A 179 -12.45 -21.74 12.08
C PRO A 179 -13.39 -20.91 12.94
N GLY A 180 -13.81 -19.75 12.41
CA GLY A 180 -14.65 -18.77 13.10
C GLY A 180 -13.89 -17.73 13.92
N LYS A 181 -12.57 -17.86 14.11
CA LYS A 181 -11.72 -16.80 14.69
C LYS A 181 -11.08 -15.94 13.61
N TYR A 182 -10.86 -14.67 13.97
CA TYR A 182 -10.21 -13.69 13.10
C TYR A 182 -9.02 -13.06 13.81
N ALA A 183 -7.92 -12.96 13.09
CA ALA A 183 -6.78 -12.13 13.46
C ALA A 183 -7.00 -10.71 12.91
N PHE A 184 -6.83 -9.72 13.75
CA PHE A 184 -6.90 -8.31 13.40
C PHE A 184 -5.49 -7.74 13.32
N PHE A 185 -5.18 -7.15 12.18
CA PHE A 185 -3.94 -6.41 11.94
C PHE A 185 -4.28 -4.92 12.02
N VAL A 186 -3.67 -4.22 12.95
CA VAL A 186 -4.04 -2.86 13.33
C VAL A 186 -2.80 -1.99 13.37
N ASP A 187 -2.87 -0.80 12.78
CA ASP A 187 -1.86 0.22 12.95
C ASP A 187 -2.45 1.38 13.74
N VAL A 188 -1.72 1.83 14.75
CA VAL A 188 -2.08 2.95 15.61
C VAL A 188 -0.98 3.99 15.64
N THR A 189 -1.37 5.27 15.71
CA THR A 189 -0.47 6.40 15.99
C THR A 189 -0.81 7.00 17.34
N PHE A 190 0.16 7.59 17.98
CA PHE A 190 0.07 8.21 19.31
C PHE A 190 1.11 9.32 19.46
N ASP A 191 0.81 10.29 20.31
CA ASP A 191 1.69 11.40 20.62
C ASP A 191 2.51 11.13 21.90
N ALA A 192 1.89 10.42 22.88
CA ALA A 192 2.50 10.07 24.15
C ALA A 192 2.78 8.56 24.23
N PRO A 193 4.05 8.13 24.46
CA PRO A 193 4.37 6.72 24.63
C PRO A 193 3.61 6.05 25.79
N GLU A 194 3.26 6.77 26.84
CA GLU A 194 2.52 6.27 27.99
C GLU A 194 1.13 5.78 27.60
N ASP A 195 0.44 6.51 26.73
CA ASP A 195 -0.87 6.13 26.18
C ASP A 195 -0.79 4.83 25.41
N TYR A 196 0.27 4.71 24.58
CA TYR A 196 0.56 3.49 23.83
C TYR A 196 0.78 2.28 24.76
N PHE A 197 1.64 2.39 25.76
CA PHE A 197 1.93 1.26 26.67
C PHE A 197 0.69 0.87 27.48
N LYS A 198 -0.14 1.82 27.87
CA LYS A 198 -1.42 1.56 28.54
C LYS A 198 -2.37 0.78 27.64
N ALA A 199 -2.59 1.23 26.40
CA ALA A 199 -3.46 0.55 25.45
C ALA A 199 -2.96 -0.88 25.13
N LYS A 200 -1.66 -1.03 24.91
CA LYS A 200 -1.00 -2.32 24.68
C LYS A 200 -1.28 -3.30 25.82
N SER A 201 -1.03 -2.90 27.06
CA SER A 201 -1.25 -3.76 28.24
C SER A 201 -2.72 -4.19 28.38
N LEU A 202 -3.68 -3.28 28.14
CA LEU A 202 -5.10 -3.61 28.17
C LEU A 202 -5.50 -4.60 27.07
N LEU A 203 -5.00 -4.41 25.85
CA LEU A 203 -5.28 -5.29 24.72
C LEU A 203 -4.62 -6.67 24.89
N GLU A 204 -3.45 -6.76 25.50
CA GLU A 204 -2.80 -8.03 25.84
C GLU A 204 -3.66 -8.88 26.81
N ILE A 205 -4.38 -8.24 27.74
CA ILE A 205 -5.31 -8.93 28.67
C ILE A 205 -6.60 -9.35 27.95
N MET A 206 -7.08 -8.55 27.01
CA MET A 206 -8.37 -8.79 26.35
C MET A 206 -8.29 -9.80 25.20
N ALA A 207 -7.13 -9.89 24.55
CA ALA A 207 -6.92 -10.74 23.39
C ALA A 207 -6.59 -12.19 23.78
N THR A 208 -7.06 -13.15 22.99
CA THR A 208 -6.62 -14.56 23.13
C THR A 208 -5.20 -14.78 22.61
N ALA A 209 -4.74 -13.90 21.74
CA ALA A 209 -3.35 -13.80 21.28
C ALA A 209 -3.08 -12.34 20.90
N PHE A 210 -1.91 -11.82 21.28
CA PHE A 210 -1.45 -10.48 20.96
C PHE A 210 0.03 -10.52 20.54
N LYS A 211 0.36 -9.78 19.47
CA LYS A 211 1.73 -9.67 18.96
C LYS A 211 1.97 -8.26 18.45
N VAL A 212 3.07 -7.65 18.89
CA VAL A 212 3.58 -6.42 18.28
C VAL A 212 4.35 -6.79 17.01
N LEU A 213 3.92 -6.26 15.88
CA LEU A 213 4.59 -6.47 14.59
C LEU A 213 5.67 -5.41 14.34
N GLY A 214 5.57 -4.26 15.00
CA GLY A 214 6.57 -3.20 14.93
C GLY A 214 6.18 -1.97 15.75
N GLU A 215 7.19 -1.26 16.24
CA GLU A 215 7.13 0.01 16.97
C GLU A 215 8.19 0.92 16.32
N TYR A 216 7.75 2.05 15.71
CA TYR A 216 8.63 2.86 14.88
C TYR A 216 8.13 4.32 14.79
N PRO A 217 8.99 5.27 14.37
CA PRO A 217 8.56 6.62 14.04
C PRO A 217 7.62 6.60 12.84
N SER A 218 6.51 7.38 12.90
CA SER A 218 5.64 7.55 11.75
C SER A 218 6.40 8.20 10.59
N GLY A 219 6.18 7.71 9.38
CA GLY A 219 6.74 8.27 8.15
C GLY A 219 5.93 9.44 7.58
N LYS A 220 4.89 9.89 8.30
CA LYS A 220 4.06 11.06 7.94
C LYS A 220 4.38 12.24 8.82
#